data_6e58b309f89c9320bb4e8a529b61325f
#
_entry.id   6e58b309f89c9320bb4e8a529b61325f
#
_cell.length_a   1.000
_cell.length_b   1.000
_cell.length_c   1.000
_cell.angle_alpha   90.00
_cell.angle_beta   90.00
_cell.angle_gamma   90.00
#
_symmetry.space_group_name_H-M   'P 1'
#
loop_
_entity.id
_entity.type
_entity.pdbx_description
1 polymer ?
#
loop_
_entity_poly.entity_id
_entity_poly.type
_entity_poly.pdbx_seq_one_letter_code
_entity_poly.pdbx_strand_id
1 'polypeptide(L)'
;METKRSFSYLMMALNEIEVHLELQANSQNEKFILASIILIAEEHNGSAYIDYIKTHPLTAKIPLPSVYRGLNVLIEQKKIYHIGRERSGVYALSDDDITL
;
A
#
# COMPACT_ATOMS: atom_id res chain seq x y z
N MET A 1 -16.06 8.02 -15.33
CA MET A 1 -15.41 8.07 -15.14
C MET A 1 -14.44 7.66 -15.60
N GLU A 2 -13.71 7.80 -15.54
CA GLU A 2 -12.88 7.65 -16.25
C GLU A 2 -11.92 6.68 -15.89
N THR A 3 -11.89 5.45 -16.38
CA THR A 3 -10.93 4.38 -16.12
C THR A 3 -9.52 4.83 -16.47
N LYS A 4 -9.39 5.54 -17.58
CA LYS A 4 -8.05 6.01 -17.98
C LYS A 4 -7.49 7.01 -17.01
N ARG A 5 -8.31 7.90 -16.50
CA ARG A 5 -7.86 8.91 -15.57
C ARG A 5 -7.45 8.27 -14.23
N SER A 6 -8.26 7.32 -13.78
CA SER A 6 -7.94 6.61 -12.54
C SER A 6 -6.64 5.83 -12.66
N PHE A 7 -6.44 5.16 -13.80
CA PHE A 7 -5.22 4.40 -14.03
C PHE A 7 -4.00 5.31 -14.02
N SER A 8 -4.11 6.45 -14.71
CA SER A 8 -3.00 7.41 -14.75
C SER A 8 -2.65 7.92 -13.36
N TYR A 9 -3.67 8.22 -12.58
CA TYR A 9 -3.44 8.70 -11.22
C TYR A 9 -2.74 7.65 -10.38
N LEU A 10 -3.15 6.40 -10.49
CA LEU A 10 -2.53 5.32 -9.75
C LEU A 10 -1.08 5.12 -10.15
N MET A 11 -0.80 5.22 -11.44
CA MET A 11 0.59 5.08 -11.90
C MET A 11 1.47 6.21 -11.43
N MET A 12 0.94 7.43 -11.38
CA MET A 12 1.69 8.55 -10.85
C MET A 12 1.98 8.37 -9.37
N ALA A 13 0.99 7.92 -8.62
CA ALA A 13 1.18 7.67 -7.20
C ALA A 13 2.25 6.62 -6.96
N LEU A 14 2.24 5.55 -7.74
CA LEU A 14 3.24 4.49 -7.61
C LEU A 14 4.63 5.03 -7.91
N ASN A 15 4.75 5.84 -8.95
CA ASN A 15 6.03 6.42 -9.32
C ASN A 15 6.58 7.32 -8.21
N GLU A 16 5.74 8.14 -7.62
CA GLU A 16 6.16 8.99 -6.52
C GLU A 16 6.61 8.17 -5.32
N ILE A 17 5.89 7.09 -5.03
CA ILE A 17 6.24 6.22 -3.93
C ILE A 17 7.63 5.61 -4.13
N GLU A 18 7.94 5.17 -5.35
CA GLU A 18 9.25 4.60 -5.62
C GLU A 18 10.37 5.59 -5.36
N VAL A 19 10.14 6.85 -5.71
CA VAL A 19 11.16 7.88 -5.52
C VAL A 19 11.30 8.25 -4.05
N HIS A 20 10.19 8.53 -3.38
CA HIS A 20 10.24 9.04 -2.01
C HIS A 20 10.57 7.99 -0.97
N LEU A 21 10.17 6.74 -1.19
CA LEU A 21 10.33 5.70 -0.18
C LEU A 21 11.43 4.70 -0.53
N GLU A 22 12.21 4.99 -1.59
CA GLU A 22 13.33 4.13 -1.97
C GLU A 22 12.91 2.68 -2.16
N LEU A 23 11.88 2.51 -2.99
CA LEU A 23 11.32 1.18 -3.22
C LEU A 23 11.94 0.46 -4.42
N GLN A 24 13.04 0.96 -4.96
CA GLN A 24 13.63 0.37 -6.16
C GLN A 24 13.99 -1.08 -5.96
N ALA A 25 14.37 -1.46 -4.73
CA ALA A 25 14.76 -2.84 -4.44
C ALA A 25 13.57 -3.73 -4.08
N ASN A 26 12.38 -3.15 -3.94
CA ASN A 26 11.22 -3.94 -3.58
C ASN A 26 10.60 -4.61 -4.80
N SER A 27 9.91 -5.72 -4.58
CA SER A 27 9.23 -6.39 -5.66
C SER A 27 8.06 -5.56 -6.16
N GLN A 28 7.59 -5.87 -7.36
CA GLN A 28 6.45 -5.17 -7.93
C GLN A 28 5.21 -5.33 -7.05
N ASN A 29 5.01 -6.53 -6.49
CA ASN A 29 3.88 -6.75 -5.60
C ASN A 29 3.94 -5.85 -4.37
N GLU A 30 5.14 -5.72 -3.78
CA GLU A 30 5.29 -4.86 -2.60
C GLU A 30 5.00 -3.41 -2.94
N LYS A 31 5.43 -2.96 -4.09
CA LYS A 31 5.16 -1.59 -4.52
C LYS A 31 3.66 -1.35 -4.70
N PHE A 32 2.96 -2.29 -5.32
CA PHE A 32 1.51 -2.15 -5.50
C PHE A 32 0.78 -2.19 -4.17
N ILE A 33 1.22 -3.04 -3.26
CA ILE A 33 0.59 -3.13 -1.94
C ILE A 33 0.75 -1.82 -1.19
N LEU A 34 1.95 -1.25 -1.17
CA LEU A 34 2.17 0.01 -0.48
C LEU A 34 1.38 1.14 -1.13
N ALA A 35 1.31 1.17 -2.46
CA ALA A 35 0.53 2.18 -3.15
C ALA A 35 -0.95 2.09 -2.78
N SER A 36 -1.48 0.87 -2.69
CA SER A 36 -2.88 0.70 -2.32
C SER A 36 -3.13 1.19 -0.90
N ILE A 37 -2.18 0.91 0.01
CA ILE A 37 -2.32 1.35 1.40
C ILE A 37 -2.36 2.87 1.48
N ILE A 38 -1.50 3.54 0.73
CA ILE A 38 -1.48 5.01 0.75
C ILE A 38 -2.82 5.56 0.27
N LEU A 39 -3.35 5.03 -0.82
CA LEU A 39 -4.60 5.53 -1.36
C LEU A 39 -5.78 5.24 -0.44
N ILE A 40 -5.82 4.05 0.15
CA ILE A 40 -6.88 3.69 1.08
C ILE A 40 -6.79 4.56 2.34
N ALA A 41 -5.58 4.75 2.85
CA ALA A 41 -5.40 5.54 4.07
C ALA A 41 -5.87 6.97 3.87
N GLU A 42 -5.66 7.54 2.69
CA GLU A 42 -6.16 8.88 2.41
C GLU A 42 -7.67 8.97 2.54
N GLU A 43 -8.37 7.90 2.16
CA GLU A 43 -9.83 7.89 2.20
C GLU A 43 -10.37 7.54 3.58
N HIS A 44 -9.55 6.93 4.43
CA HIS A 44 -10.03 6.40 5.72
C HIS A 44 -9.23 6.94 6.90
N ASN A 45 -8.83 8.19 6.82
CA ASN A 45 -8.18 8.89 7.95
C ASN A 45 -6.92 8.20 8.46
N GLY A 46 -6.13 7.69 7.53
CA GLY A 46 -4.83 7.12 7.88
C GLY A 46 -4.83 5.63 8.13
N SER A 47 -5.96 4.97 7.99
CA SER A 47 -6.06 3.53 8.22
C SER A 47 -6.35 2.79 6.92
N ALA A 48 -5.69 1.66 6.73
CA ALA A 48 -5.93 0.80 5.58
C ALA A 48 -6.31 -0.58 6.07
N TYR A 49 -7.54 -1.00 5.75
CA TYR A 49 -8.07 -2.29 6.19
C TYR A 49 -7.73 -3.35 5.17
N ILE A 50 -7.41 -4.56 5.66
CA ILE A 50 -7.01 -5.66 4.77
C ILE A 50 -8.07 -5.95 3.71
N ASP A 51 -9.35 -5.82 4.05
CA ASP A 51 -10.40 -6.08 3.08
C ASP A 51 -10.35 -5.12 1.90
N TYR A 52 -9.99 -3.87 2.15
CA TYR A 52 -9.83 -2.89 1.08
C TYR A 52 -8.53 -3.10 0.32
N ILE A 53 -7.47 -3.51 1.03
CA ILE A 53 -6.19 -3.75 0.38
C ILE A 53 -6.30 -4.87 -0.63
N LYS A 54 -6.88 -6.00 -0.23
CA LYS A 54 -6.91 -7.17 -1.11
C LYS A 54 -7.88 -7.03 -2.27
N THR A 55 -8.83 -6.09 -2.20
CA THR A 55 -9.76 -5.86 -3.29
C THR A 55 -9.45 -4.60 -4.10
N HIS A 56 -8.40 -3.90 -3.74
CA HIS A 56 -8.00 -2.69 -4.44
C HIS A 56 -7.55 -3.02 -5.88
N PRO A 57 -7.82 -2.15 -6.84
CA PRO A 57 -7.40 -2.42 -8.23
C PRO A 57 -5.93 -2.73 -8.39
N LEU A 58 -5.07 -2.14 -7.58
CA LEU A 58 -3.63 -2.39 -7.68
C LEU A 58 -3.23 -3.76 -7.16
N THR A 59 -4.01 -4.35 -6.27
CA THR A 59 -3.64 -5.60 -5.62
C THR A 59 -4.57 -6.76 -5.93
N ALA A 60 -5.67 -6.51 -6.62
CA ALA A 60 -6.72 -7.52 -6.81
C ALA A 60 -6.22 -8.78 -7.52
N LYS A 61 -5.19 -8.65 -8.35
CA LYS A 61 -4.66 -9.79 -9.09
C LYS A 61 -3.49 -10.47 -8.39
N ILE A 62 -3.08 -9.96 -7.24
CA ILE A 62 -1.99 -10.55 -6.48
C ILE A 62 -2.58 -11.68 -5.63
N PRO A 63 -2.02 -12.89 -5.69
CA PRO A 63 -2.51 -13.98 -4.83
C PRO A 63 -2.45 -13.59 -3.36
N LEU A 64 -3.45 -13.99 -2.61
CA LEU A 64 -3.56 -13.57 -1.22
C LEU A 64 -2.32 -13.90 -0.37
N PRO A 65 -1.70 -15.07 -0.49
CA PRO A 65 -0.47 -15.31 0.27
C PRO A 65 0.63 -14.32 -0.07
N SER A 66 0.70 -13.88 -1.32
CA SER A 66 1.69 -12.89 -1.72
C SER A 66 1.38 -11.51 -1.14
N VAL A 67 0.09 -11.18 -0.98
CA VAL A 67 -0.29 -9.92 -0.34
C VAL A 67 0.21 -9.92 1.11
N TYR A 68 -0.04 -10.99 1.85
CA TYR A 68 0.40 -11.04 3.24
C TYR A 68 1.91 -11.06 3.36
N ARG A 69 2.59 -11.75 2.44
CA ARG A 69 4.06 -11.73 2.44
C ARG A 69 4.58 -10.33 2.21
N GLY A 70 3.98 -9.62 1.24
CA GLY A 70 4.39 -8.25 0.96
C GLY A 70 4.14 -7.31 2.13
N LEU A 71 2.99 -7.48 2.82
CA LEU A 71 2.71 -6.68 4.01
C LEU A 71 3.78 -6.91 5.07
N ASN A 72 4.19 -8.16 5.28
CA ASN A 72 5.21 -8.44 6.27
C ASN A 72 6.54 -7.80 5.92
N VAL A 73 6.92 -7.84 4.64
CA VAL A 73 8.15 -7.18 4.20
C VAL A 73 8.09 -5.69 4.48
N LEU A 74 6.97 -5.05 4.15
CA LEU A 74 6.82 -3.62 4.37
C LEU A 74 6.84 -3.26 5.85
N ILE A 75 6.31 -4.14 6.71
CA ILE A 75 6.38 -3.93 8.16
C ILE A 75 7.84 -4.05 8.63
N GLU A 76 8.56 -5.05 8.15
CA GLU A 76 9.96 -5.21 8.51
C GLU A 76 10.80 -4.03 8.06
N GLN A 77 10.43 -3.43 6.94
CA GLN A 77 11.13 -2.25 6.43
C GLN A 77 10.67 -0.97 7.13
N LYS A 78 9.72 -1.10 8.05
CA LYS A 78 9.19 0.04 8.82
C LYS A 78 8.50 1.08 7.94
N LYS A 79 7.95 0.65 6.83
CA LYS A 79 7.18 1.53 5.95
C LYS A 79 5.71 1.58 6.34
N ILE A 80 5.21 0.51 6.96
CA ILE A 80 3.85 0.44 7.48
C ILE A 80 3.90 -0.25 8.84
N TYR A 81 2.80 -0.17 9.58
CA TYR A 81 2.69 -0.90 10.83
C TYR A 81 1.24 -1.30 11.07
N HIS A 82 1.07 -2.32 11.91
CA HIS A 82 -0.25 -2.78 12.31
C HIS A 82 -0.83 -1.82 13.33
N ILE A 83 -2.13 -1.55 13.22
CA ILE A 83 -2.84 -0.81 14.24
C ILE A 83 -3.58 -1.82 15.10
N GLY A 84 -3.37 -1.75 16.41
CA GLY A 84 -4.06 -2.64 17.33
C GLY A 84 -3.43 -4.01 17.38
N ARG A 85 -4.27 -5.04 17.52
CA ARG A 85 -3.79 -6.41 17.64
C ARG A 85 -3.30 -6.94 16.31
N GLU A 86 -2.41 -7.92 16.36
CA GLU A 86 -1.83 -8.49 15.15
C GLU A 86 -2.86 -8.97 14.14
N ARG A 87 -4.00 -9.43 14.61
CA ARG A 87 -5.02 -9.97 13.72
C ARG A 87 -6.10 -8.96 13.33
N SER A 88 -5.88 -7.71 13.67
CA SER A 88 -6.88 -6.69 13.37
C SER A 88 -7.07 -6.45 11.89
N GLY A 89 -6.03 -6.73 11.08
CA GLY A 89 -6.11 -6.47 9.66
C GLY A 89 -6.13 -5.00 9.31
N VAL A 90 -5.65 -4.14 10.20
CA VAL A 90 -5.61 -2.70 9.97
C VAL A 90 -4.17 -2.25 9.95
N TYR A 91 -3.82 -1.48 8.92
CA TYR A 91 -2.45 -1.03 8.71
C TYR A 91 -2.42 0.48 8.57
N ALA A 92 -1.29 1.07 8.90
CA ALA A 92 -1.08 2.50 8.74
C ALA A 92 0.32 2.75 8.22
N LEU A 93 0.49 3.90 7.60
CA LEU A 93 1.80 4.32 7.09
C LEU A 93 2.65 4.86 8.22
N SER A 94 3.95 4.60 8.13
CA SER A 94 4.88 5.16 9.09
C SER A 94 5.04 6.65 8.82
N ASP A 95 4.89 7.45 9.87
CA ASP A 95 4.84 8.91 9.71
C ASP A 95 6.13 9.52 9.19
N ASP A 96 7.25 8.92 9.52
CA ASP A 96 8.53 9.53 9.22
C ASP A 96 8.91 9.51 7.76
N ASP A 97 8.29 8.63 6.99
CA ASP A 97 8.71 8.43 5.61
C ASP A 97 7.81 9.04 4.58
N ILE A 98 6.67 9.55 4.98
CA ILE A 98 5.70 10.04 4.01
C ILE A 98 5.22 11.41 4.38
N THR A 99 6.01 12.38 3.99
CA THR A 99 5.57 13.74 4.09
C THR A 99 5.29 14.18 2.68
N LEU A 100 4.11 14.01 2.28
CA LEU A 100 3.75 14.44 0.93
C LEU A 100 3.29 15.87 0.93
#